data_c7047d0c3d778718fd83ba012c7749a6
#
_entry.id   c7047d0c3d778718fd83ba012c7749a6
#
_cell.length_a   1.000
_cell.length_b   1.000
_cell.length_c   1.000
_cell.angle_alpha   90.00
_cell.angle_beta   90.00
_cell.angle_gamma   90.00
#
_symmetry.space_group_name_H-M   'P 1'
#
loop_
_entity.id
_entity.type
_entity.pdbx_description
1 polymer ?
#
loop_
_entity_poly.entity_id
_entity_poly.type
_entity_poly.pdbx_seq_one_letter_code
_entity_poly.pdbx_strand_id
1 'polypeptide(L)'
;KASSILADSIINQEPILVAGDYDVDGITGTALGVRGLKDLGAKDVTYYVPSRYEGGYGVSEDAVDNAIAHGVKLILTVDNGVSCKESIDYAKSRGLKVVITDHHETPEDLPLADAIVDPKLPIDKFPSKNLCGAGVLFYVLVATRACLRDRGYYDGRAVPKIGRFLDLV
;
A
#
# COMPACT_ATOMS: atom_id res chain seq x y z
N LYS A 1 1.54 11.85 -4.87
CA LYS A 1 2.63 10.99 -5.34
C LYS A 1 2.23 9.51 -5.27
N ALA A 2 1.84 8.97 -4.10
CA ALA A 2 1.43 7.56 -3.94
C ALA A 2 0.36 7.13 -4.95
N SER A 3 -0.74 7.89 -5.06
CA SER A 3 -1.85 7.62 -5.99
C SER A 3 -1.42 7.57 -7.46
N SER A 4 -0.43 8.40 -7.85
CA SER A 4 0.12 8.38 -9.21
C SER A 4 0.90 7.10 -9.47
N ILE A 5 1.75 6.67 -8.53
CA ILE A 5 2.55 5.44 -8.64
C ILE A 5 1.62 4.22 -8.76
N LEU A 6 0.59 4.13 -7.90
CA LEU A 6 -0.40 3.06 -7.96
C LEU A 6 -1.17 3.07 -9.29
N ALA A 7 -1.57 4.26 -9.75
CA ALA A 7 -2.26 4.39 -11.04
C ALA A 7 -1.37 3.95 -12.21
N ASP A 8 -0.07 4.31 -12.21
CA ASP A 8 0.90 3.87 -13.21
C ASP A 8 1.02 2.33 -13.23
N SER A 9 1.17 1.70 -12.05
CA SER A 9 1.26 0.25 -11.92
C SER A 9 -0.02 -0.45 -12.39
N ILE A 10 -1.21 0.12 -12.10
CA ILE A 10 -2.49 -0.42 -12.58
C ILE A 10 -2.60 -0.29 -14.10
N ILE A 11 -2.26 0.85 -14.68
CA ILE A 11 -2.32 1.06 -16.13
C ILE A 11 -1.36 0.11 -16.85
N ASN A 12 -0.16 -0.05 -16.32
CA ASN A 12 0.87 -0.94 -16.88
C ASN A 12 0.67 -2.42 -16.53
N GLN A 13 -0.35 -2.75 -15.73
CA GLN A 13 -0.66 -4.11 -15.25
C GLN A 13 0.54 -4.77 -14.54
N GLU A 14 1.30 -3.98 -13.78
CA GLU A 14 2.41 -4.48 -12.98
C GLU A 14 1.88 -5.31 -11.79
N PRO A 15 2.49 -6.49 -11.48
CA PRO A 15 2.13 -7.26 -10.30
C PRO A 15 2.40 -6.49 -9.00
N ILE A 16 1.40 -6.45 -8.12
CA ILE A 16 1.42 -5.68 -6.86
C ILE A 16 1.33 -6.64 -5.67
N LEU A 17 2.21 -6.47 -4.69
CA LEU A 17 2.10 -7.10 -3.38
C LEU A 17 1.50 -6.09 -2.38
N VAL A 18 0.42 -6.47 -1.70
CA VAL A 18 -0.11 -5.75 -0.53
C VAL A 18 0.46 -6.42 0.71
N ALA A 19 1.25 -5.69 1.49
CA ALA A 19 1.90 -6.19 2.69
C ALA A 19 1.29 -5.52 3.94
N GLY A 20 0.52 -6.28 4.71
CA GLY A 20 -0.13 -5.82 5.93
C GLY A 20 0.57 -6.23 7.20
N ASP A 21 -0.01 -5.83 8.35
CA ASP A 21 0.35 -6.36 9.66
C ASP A 21 -0.60 -7.51 10.07
N TYR A 22 -0.28 -8.21 11.14
CA TYR A 22 -1.00 -9.40 11.63
C TYR A 22 -2.21 -9.09 12.52
N ASP A 23 -2.40 -7.85 12.93
CA ASP A 23 -3.54 -7.45 13.76
C ASP A 23 -4.80 -7.15 12.92
N VAL A 24 -5.88 -6.73 13.56
CA VAL A 24 -7.17 -6.49 12.88
C VAL A 24 -7.06 -5.37 11.86
N ASP A 25 -6.36 -4.27 12.17
CA ASP A 25 -6.17 -3.14 11.25
C ASP A 25 -5.36 -3.57 10.03
N GLY A 26 -4.22 -4.26 10.24
CA GLY A 26 -3.41 -4.80 9.16
C GLY A 26 -4.13 -5.83 8.29
N ILE A 27 -4.92 -6.74 8.89
CA ILE A 27 -5.69 -7.76 8.16
C ILE A 27 -6.83 -7.11 7.35
N THR A 28 -7.62 -6.21 7.94
CA THR A 28 -8.70 -5.53 7.22
C THR A 28 -8.15 -4.59 6.16
N GLY A 29 -7.04 -3.90 6.44
CA GLY A 29 -6.32 -3.08 5.49
C GLY A 29 -5.76 -3.89 4.31
N THR A 30 -5.21 -5.08 4.57
CA THR A 30 -4.75 -6.00 3.51
C THR A 30 -5.92 -6.43 2.62
N ALA A 31 -7.04 -6.84 3.21
CA ALA A 31 -8.24 -7.21 2.46
C ALA A 31 -8.77 -6.04 1.62
N LEU A 32 -8.79 -4.83 2.19
CA LEU A 32 -9.14 -3.59 1.51
C LEU A 32 -8.20 -3.31 0.33
N GLY A 33 -6.88 -3.43 0.54
CA GLY A 33 -5.87 -3.20 -0.50
C GLY A 33 -6.03 -4.14 -1.68
N VAL A 34 -6.11 -5.45 -1.41
CA VAL A 34 -6.27 -6.47 -2.46
C VAL A 34 -7.57 -6.27 -3.25
N ARG A 35 -8.69 -6.11 -2.55
CA ARG A 35 -10.01 -5.94 -3.19
C ARG A 35 -10.11 -4.59 -3.91
N GLY A 36 -9.63 -3.52 -3.27
CA GLY A 36 -9.66 -2.18 -3.83
C GLY A 36 -8.82 -2.04 -5.09
N LEU A 37 -7.58 -2.56 -5.10
CA LEU A 37 -6.71 -2.52 -6.27
C LEU A 37 -7.27 -3.35 -7.43
N LYS A 38 -7.84 -4.54 -7.16
CA LYS A 38 -8.52 -5.35 -8.19
C LYS A 38 -9.72 -4.63 -8.77
N ASP A 39 -10.52 -3.97 -7.95
CA ASP A 39 -11.64 -3.15 -8.42
C ASP A 39 -11.17 -1.99 -9.29
N LEU A 40 -10.07 -1.35 -8.92
CA LEU A 40 -9.48 -0.26 -9.70
C LEU A 40 -8.89 -0.72 -11.04
N GLY A 41 -8.74 -2.04 -11.25
CA GLY A 41 -8.33 -2.62 -12.51
C GLY A 41 -6.97 -3.32 -12.51
N ALA A 42 -6.31 -3.47 -11.35
CA ALA A 42 -5.11 -4.31 -11.24
C ALA A 42 -5.49 -5.79 -11.43
N LYS A 43 -4.77 -6.51 -12.30
CA LYS A 43 -5.05 -7.93 -12.56
C LYS A 43 -4.31 -8.86 -11.60
N ASP A 44 -3.06 -8.55 -11.31
CA ASP A 44 -2.19 -9.36 -10.48
C ASP A 44 -1.92 -8.63 -9.16
N VAL A 45 -2.66 -9.03 -8.12
CA VAL A 45 -2.54 -8.50 -6.77
C VAL A 45 -2.47 -9.68 -5.81
N THR A 46 -1.33 -9.81 -5.15
CA THR A 46 -1.06 -10.78 -4.09
C THR A 46 -0.98 -10.09 -2.74
N TYR A 47 -0.87 -10.85 -1.66
CA TYR A 47 -0.73 -10.29 -0.34
C TYR A 47 0.30 -11.03 0.50
N TYR A 48 0.82 -10.32 1.50
CA TYR A 48 1.67 -10.86 2.56
C TYR A 48 1.19 -10.31 3.92
N VAL A 49 1.09 -11.20 4.89
CA VAL A 49 0.83 -10.86 6.29
C VAL A 49 1.83 -11.66 7.13
N PRO A 50 2.65 -11.00 7.97
CA PRO A 50 3.65 -11.70 8.78
C PRO A 50 3.00 -12.61 9.81
N SER A 51 3.71 -13.66 10.21
CA SER A 51 3.28 -14.53 11.29
C SER A 51 3.62 -13.92 12.65
N ARG A 52 2.63 -13.74 13.49
CA ARG A 52 2.82 -13.30 14.88
C ARG A 52 3.75 -14.23 15.69
N TYR A 53 3.75 -15.51 15.34
CA TYR A 53 4.51 -16.54 16.06
C TYR A 53 5.97 -16.64 15.62
N GLU A 54 6.32 -16.10 14.47
CA GLU A 54 7.67 -16.11 13.91
C GLU A 54 8.44 -14.82 14.19
N GLY A 55 7.88 -13.93 15.02
CA GLY A 55 8.53 -12.68 15.44
C GLY A 55 8.62 -11.62 14.33
N GLY A 56 7.86 -11.80 13.25
CA GLY A 56 7.84 -10.85 12.14
C GLY A 56 6.90 -9.66 12.42
N TYR A 57 7.38 -8.46 12.15
CA TYR A 57 6.57 -7.25 12.06
C TYR A 57 6.81 -6.62 10.69
N GLY A 58 5.72 -6.32 10.00
CA GLY A 58 5.78 -5.68 8.68
C GLY A 58 6.49 -6.51 7.61
N VAL A 59 7.09 -5.85 6.65
CA VAL A 59 7.78 -6.50 5.53
C VAL A 59 9.17 -6.96 5.93
N SER A 60 9.49 -8.25 5.73
CA SER A 60 10.83 -8.82 5.92
C SER A 60 11.61 -8.92 4.59
N GLU A 61 12.94 -9.09 4.65
CA GLU A 61 13.76 -9.34 3.45
C GLU A 61 13.35 -10.64 2.74
N ASP A 62 13.01 -11.69 3.48
CA ASP A 62 12.51 -12.95 2.90
C ASP A 62 11.19 -12.73 2.14
N ALA A 63 10.29 -11.85 2.65
CA ALA A 63 9.07 -11.48 1.95
C ALA A 63 9.38 -10.70 0.66
N VAL A 64 10.40 -9.83 0.68
CA VAL A 64 10.88 -9.12 -0.50
C VAL A 64 11.44 -10.08 -1.55
N ASP A 65 12.30 -11.02 -1.16
CA ASP A 65 12.87 -12.01 -2.07
C ASP A 65 11.79 -12.92 -2.67
N ASN A 66 10.82 -13.32 -1.86
CA ASN A 66 9.66 -14.07 -2.33
C ASN A 66 8.83 -13.27 -3.35
N ALA A 67 8.59 -11.98 -3.07
CA ALA A 67 7.88 -11.09 -3.99
C ALA A 67 8.63 -10.97 -5.34
N ILE A 68 9.96 -10.82 -5.32
CA ILE A 68 10.79 -10.75 -6.52
C ILE A 68 10.69 -12.05 -7.32
N ALA A 69 10.78 -13.21 -6.66
CA ALA A 69 10.68 -14.52 -7.30
C ALA A 69 9.32 -14.71 -8.02
N HIS A 70 8.26 -14.07 -7.53
CA HIS A 70 6.92 -14.07 -8.15
C HIS A 70 6.67 -12.90 -9.11
N GLY A 71 7.71 -12.13 -9.46
CA GLY A 71 7.63 -11.09 -10.48
C GLY A 71 6.97 -9.79 -10.03
N VAL A 72 6.74 -9.59 -8.72
CA VAL A 72 6.20 -8.35 -8.16
C VAL A 72 7.05 -7.15 -8.59
N LYS A 73 6.40 -6.04 -8.89
CA LYS A 73 7.04 -4.77 -9.29
C LYS A 73 6.80 -3.65 -8.29
N LEU A 74 5.72 -3.76 -7.51
CA LEU A 74 5.38 -2.76 -6.50
C LEU A 74 4.94 -3.46 -5.20
N ILE A 75 5.50 -3.00 -4.08
CA ILE A 75 5.01 -3.32 -2.73
C ILE A 75 4.20 -2.12 -2.23
N LEU A 76 2.97 -2.38 -1.83
CA LEU A 76 2.11 -1.45 -1.09
C LEU A 76 1.98 -1.97 0.34
N THR A 77 2.54 -1.23 1.31
CA THR A 77 2.33 -1.59 2.72
C THR A 77 1.03 -0.98 3.24
N VAL A 78 0.42 -1.62 4.21
CA VAL A 78 -0.73 -1.10 4.95
C VAL A 78 -0.58 -1.41 6.43
N ASP A 79 -0.73 -0.38 7.27
CA ASP A 79 -0.60 -0.48 8.72
C ASP A 79 0.81 -0.90 9.19
N ASN A 80 1.77 -0.70 8.34
CA ASN A 80 3.20 -0.90 8.63
C ASN A 80 4.08 -0.21 7.58
N GLY A 81 5.38 -0.20 7.84
CA GLY A 81 6.37 0.19 6.84
C GLY A 81 7.24 1.37 7.26
N VAL A 82 6.72 2.36 7.99
CA VAL A 82 7.54 3.53 8.40
C VAL A 82 8.71 3.13 9.29
N SER A 83 8.60 2.03 10.04
CA SER A 83 9.65 1.48 10.90
C SER A 83 10.42 0.30 10.28
N CYS A 84 10.09 -0.09 9.03
CA CYS A 84 10.71 -1.22 8.34
C CYS A 84 11.85 -0.78 7.40
N LYS A 85 12.72 0.13 7.88
CA LYS A 85 13.72 0.79 7.02
C LYS A 85 14.62 -0.21 6.28
N GLU A 86 15.19 -1.18 6.97
CA GLU A 86 16.16 -2.12 6.39
C GLU A 86 15.55 -2.90 5.23
N SER A 87 14.41 -3.52 5.44
CA SER A 87 13.73 -4.33 4.42
C SER A 87 13.15 -3.48 3.27
N ILE A 88 12.69 -2.26 3.54
CA ILE A 88 12.22 -1.34 2.50
C ILE A 88 13.41 -0.85 1.65
N ASP A 89 14.51 -0.45 2.27
CA ASP A 89 15.73 -0.03 1.56
C ASP A 89 16.30 -1.21 0.75
N TYR A 90 16.23 -2.43 1.29
CA TYR A 90 16.56 -3.65 0.56
C TYR A 90 15.65 -3.83 -0.67
N ALA A 91 14.33 -3.73 -0.51
CA ALA A 91 13.40 -3.81 -1.65
C ALA A 91 13.72 -2.77 -2.74
N LYS A 92 14.06 -1.55 -2.33
CA LYS A 92 14.48 -0.49 -3.25
C LYS A 92 15.78 -0.83 -3.97
N SER A 93 16.77 -1.38 -3.27
CA SER A 93 18.04 -1.80 -3.87
C SER A 93 17.87 -2.90 -4.92
N ARG A 94 16.81 -3.71 -4.77
CA ARG A 94 16.42 -4.79 -5.70
C ARG A 94 15.53 -4.30 -6.86
N GLY A 95 15.27 -3.00 -6.96
CA GLY A 95 14.54 -2.35 -8.05
C GLY A 95 13.01 -2.39 -7.91
N LEU A 96 12.46 -2.76 -6.77
CA LEU A 96 11.02 -2.68 -6.51
C LEU A 96 10.59 -1.23 -6.28
N LYS A 97 9.38 -0.90 -6.71
CA LYS A 97 8.67 0.29 -6.24
C LYS A 97 8.08 -0.01 -4.86
N VAL A 98 8.11 0.97 -3.96
CA VAL A 98 7.51 0.84 -2.63
C VAL A 98 6.66 2.05 -2.32
N VAL A 99 5.41 1.81 -1.97
CA VAL A 99 4.47 2.80 -1.44
C VAL A 99 4.09 2.37 -0.03
N ILE A 100 4.37 3.21 0.96
CA ILE A 100 4.01 2.98 2.36
C ILE A 100 2.70 3.71 2.65
N THR A 101 1.73 2.99 3.26
CA THR A 101 0.58 3.58 3.94
C THR A 101 0.58 3.10 5.40
N ASP A 102 0.72 4.04 6.33
CA ASP A 102 0.93 3.75 7.75
C ASP A 102 0.30 4.84 8.60
N HIS A 103 0.23 4.62 9.92
CA HIS A 103 -0.26 5.58 10.90
C HIS A 103 0.52 5.53 12.23
N HIS A 104 1.61 4.80 12.27
CA HIS A 104 2.48 4.69 13.45
C HIS A 104 3.36 5.92 13.62
N GLU A 105 3.96 6.07 14.81
CA GLU A 105 4.94 7.14 15.04
C GLU A 105 6.11 6.98 14.07
N THR A 106 6.48 8.09 13.43
CA THR A 106 7.51 8.05 12.41
C THR A 106 8.90 8.20 13.01
N PRO A 107 9.87 7.34 12.63
CA PRO A 107 11.26 7.50 13.05
C PRO A 107 11.88 8.75 12.41
N GLU A 108 13.01 9.22 12.96
CA GLU A 108 13.78 10.32 12.37
C GLU A 108 14.34 9.95 10.98
N ASP A 109 14.79 8.70 10.83
CA ASP A 109 15.37 8.17 9.60
C ASP A 109 14.34 7.28 8.87
N LEU A 110 13.64 7.87 7.93
CA LEU A 110 12.60 7.22 7.15
C LEU A 110 13.17 6.24 6.10
N PRO A 111 12.41 5.18 5.75
CA PRO A 111 12.75 4.30 4.62
C PRO A 111 12.82 5.03 3.29
N LEU A 112 13.64 4.53 2.35
CA LEU A 112 13.80 5.08 0.99
C LEU A 112 12.62 4.72 0.06
N ALA A 113 11.38 4.74 0.55
CA ALA A 113 10.20 4.45 -0.26
C ALA A 113 9.94 5.49 -1.35
N ASP A 114 9.29 5.08 -2.45
CA ASP A 114 8.88 6.00 -3.52
C ASP A 114 7.82 7.00 -3.06
N ALA A 115 6.97 6.58 -2.13
CA ALA A 115 6.04 7.45 -1.41
C ALA A 115 5.72 6.89 -0.03
N ILE A 116 5.58 7.78 0.94
CA ILE A 116 5.09 7.49 2.29
C ILE A 116 3.83 8.33 2.49
N VAL A 117 2.75 7.70 2.93
CA VAL A 117 1.49 8.33 3.32
C VAL A 117 1.23 7.95 4.76
N ASP A 118 1.48 8.88 5.65
CA ASP A 118 1.25 8.73 7.08
C ASP A 118 0.82 10.09 7.64
N PRO A 119 -0.35 10.17 8.29
CA PRO A 119 -0.83 11.42 8.89
C PRO A 119 0.09 11.98 9.97
N LYS A 120 0.94 11.16 10.59
CA LYS A 120 1.88 11.56 11.64
C LYS A 120 3.21 12.13 11.12
N LEU A 121 3.46 12.06 9.82
CA LEU A 121 4.61 12.75 9.25
C LEU A 121 4.55 14.25 9.58
N PRO A 122 5.66 14.88 10.00
CA PRO A 122 5.69 16.30 10.36
C PRO A 122 5.20 17.24 9.26
N ILE A 123 5.39 16.86 8.00
CA ILE A 123 4.98 17.64 6.83
C ILE A 123 3.54 17.40 6.39
N ASP A 124 2.88 16.37 6.92
CA ASP A 124 1.53 15.98 6.53
C ASP A 124 0.48 16.95 7.12
N LYS A 125 -0.47 17.36 6.30
CA LYS A 125 -1.53 18.31 6.63
C LYS A 125 -2.90 17.67 6.80
N PHE A 126 -2.98 16.35 6.78
CA PHE A 126 -4.26 15.67 6.99
C PHE A 126 -4.81 16.00 8.39
N PRO A 127 -6.07 16.38 8.52
CA PRO A 127 -6.60 16.95 9.76
C PRO A 127 -6.67 15.93 10.91
N SER A 128 -6.86 14.64 10.62
CA SER A 128 -6.89 13.58 11.63
C SER A 128 -5.55 12.87 11.73
N LYS A 129 -4.93 12.92 12.91
CA LYS A 129 -3.71 12.18 13.22
C LYS A 129 -3.99 10.79 13.82
N ASN A 130 -5.27 10.46 14.03
CA ASN A 130 -5.74 9.24 14.68
C ASN A 130 -6.48 8.31 13.70
N LEU A 131 -6.21 8.46 12.40
CA LEU A 131 -6.77 7.55 11.40
C LEU A 131 -6.07 6.18 11.52
N CYS A 132 -6.83 5.09 11.44
CA CYS A 132 -6.26 3.73 11.43
C CYS A 132 -5.54 3.43 10.10
N GLY A 133 -4.70 2.41 10.06
CA GLY A 133 -3.93 2.04 8.86
C GLY A 133 -4.83 1.71 7.67
N ALA A 134 -5.91 0.94 7.86
CA ALA A 134 -6.91 0.69 6.82
C ALA A 134 -7.55 1.99 6.32
N GLY A 135 -7.80 2.96 7.21
CA GLY A 135 -8.34 4.28 6.87
C GLY A 135 -7.38 5.09 6.01
N VAL A 136 -6.07 5.07 6.30
CA VAL A 136 -5.05 5.73 5.46
C VAL A 136 -5.06 5.13 4.06
N LEU A 137 -5.02 3.79 3.96
CA LEU A 137 -5.09 3.10 2.67
C LEU A 137 -6.39 3.41 1.92
N PHE A 138 -7.54 3.49 2.60
CA PHE A 138 -8.81 3.84 1.98
C PHE A 138 -8.73 5.18 1.25
N TYR A 139 -8.18 6.23 1.88
CA TYR A 139 -7.99 7.53 1.23
C TYR A 139 -7.03 7.47 0.06
N VAL A 140 -5.96 6.67 0.15
CA VAL A 140 -5.03 6.45 -0.97
C VAL A 140 -5.74 5.77 -2.15
N LEU A 141 -6.59 4.77 -1.92
CA LEU A 141 -7.38 4.13 -2.97
C LEU A 141 -8.39 5.09 -3.61
N VAL A 142 -9.05 5.95 -2.81
CA VAL A 142 -9.94 7.02 -3.34
C VAL A 142 -9.17 7.97 -4.24
N ALA A 143 -7.98 8.40 -3.82
CA ALA A 143 -7.11 9.27 -4.61
C ALA A 143 -6.58 8.58 -5.87
N THR A 144 -6.25 7.28 -5.80
CA THR A 144 -5.82 6.46 -6.95
C THR A 144 -6.95 6.33 -7.98
N ARG A 145 -8.19 6.09 -7.52
CA ARG A 145 -9.37 6.08 -8.39
C ARG A 145 -9.54 7.41 -9.12
N ALA A 146 -9.42 8.53 -8.40
CA ALA A 146 -9.51 9.86 -9.01
C ALA A 146 -8.42 10.04 -10.07
N CYS A 147 -7.18 9.68 -9.76
CA CYS A 147 -6.05 9.75 -10.69
C CYS A 147 -6.28 8.92 -11.98
N LEU A 148 -6.79 7.69 -11.83
CA LEU A 148 -7.13 6.83 -12.97
C LEU A 148 -8.26 7.43 -13.83
N ARG A 149 -9.32 7.97 -13.19
CA ARG A 149 -10.43 8.64 -13.89
C ARG A 149 -9.91 9.85 -14.67
N ASP A 150 -9.12 10.70 -14.05
CA ASP A 150 -8.62 11.94 -14.65
C ASP A 150 -7.65 11.67 -15.82
N ARG A 151 -7.09 10.46 -15.87
CA ARG A 151 -6.29 9.95 -17.00
C ARG A 151 -7.09 9.21 -18.07
N GLY A 152 -8.43 9.20 -18.00
CA GLY A 152 -9.29 8.51 -18.97
C GLY A 152 -9.28 6.97 -18.87
N TYR A 153 -8.69 6.40 -17.80
CA TYR A 153 -8.60 4.93 -17.68
C TYR A 153 -9.93 4.21 -17.66
N TYR A 154 -11.01 4.90 -17.27
CA TYR A 154 -12.36 4.37 -17.21
C TYR A 154 -13.26 4.83 -18.38
N ASP A 155 -12.70 5.44 -19.44
CA ASP A 155 -13.50 5.90 -20.56
C ASP A 155 -14.26 4.71 -21.18
N GLY A 156 -15.59 4.88 -21.33
CA GLY A 156 -16.48 3.83 -21.83
C GLY A 156 -16.84 2.72 -20.82
N ARG A 157 -16.47 2.82 -19.55
CA ARG A 157 -16.81 1.86 -18.48
C ARG A 157 -17.14 2.55 -17.15
N ALA A 158 -17.83 1.83 -16.27
CA ALA A 158 -18.21 2.37 -14.96
C ALA A 158 -17.00 2.60 -14.07
N VAL A 159 -16.93 3.77 -13.42
CA VAL A 159 -15.90 4.06 -12.41
C VAL A 159 -16.21 3.28 -11.12
N PRO A 160 -15.28 2.52 -10.56
CA PRO A 160 -15.48 1.72 -9.34
C PRO A 160 -15.94 2.55 -8.15
N LYS A 161 -16.80 1.97 -7.30
CA LYS A 161 -17.31 2.61 -6.06
C LYS A 161 -16.50 2.11 -4.84
N ILE A 162 -15.39 2.78 -4.53
CA ILE A 162 -14.52 2.40 -3.39
C ILE A 162 -15.26 2.46 -2.04
N GLY A 163 -16.26 3.34 -1.88
CA GLY A 163 -17.06 3.43 -0.66
C GLY A 163 -17.78 2.13 -0.24
N ARG A 164 -17.89 1.14 -1.13
CA ARG A 164 -18.42 -0.19 -0.80
C ARG A 164 -17.53 -1.01 0.15
N PHE A 165 -16.29 -0.57 0.37
CA PHE A 165 -15.33 -1.23 1.26
C PHE A 165 -15.21 -0.54 2.62
N LEU A 166 -16.12 0.37 2.98
CA LEU A 166 -16.11 1.04 4.29
C LEU A 166 -16.40 0.08 5.46
N ASP A 167 -16.87 -1.11 5.18
CA ASP A 167 -17.01 -2.20 6.16
C ASP A 167 -15.67 -2.81 6.61
N LEU A 168 -14.57 -2.46 5.91
CA LEU A 168 -13.19 -2.88 6.22
C LEU A 168 -12.34 -1.77 6.87
N VAL A 169 -12.96 -0.59 7.16
CA VAL A 169 -12.23 0.61 7.64
C VAL A 169 -12.58 0.95 9.09
#